data_c2b2594257e79a8e1a83e2e8d60f5dfc
#
_entry.id   c2b2594257e79a8e1a83e2e8d60f5dfc
#
_cell.length_a   1.000
_cell.length_b   1.000
_cell.length_c   1.000
_cell.angle_alpha   90.00
_cell.angle_beta   90.00
_cell.angle_gamma   90.00
#
_symmetry.space_group_name_H-M   'P 1'
#
loop_
_entity.id
_entity.type
_entity.pdbx_description
1 polymer ?
#
loop_
_entity_poly.entity_id
_entity_poly.type
_entity_poly.pdbx_seq_one_letter_code
_entity_poly.pdbx_strand_id
1 'polypeptide(L)'
;MQNSSAPALYITGLGSQYPPYLLGAKDLDNLAARFYDVTRPGIKKLLQVNRTTGIDTRSAVRPYKAFATQTDPPSISEIDQFFRQAGVDLAVQACQKALIEAHIAPQQITHTIGVTCTNQGNPGYDFLVARKLNLPPHVDRMLLHGVGCAGGLSILRAAAQIAGGASLRRKPARILAFACELCTPNVRHCLSMAERSMDSDQANIAAALFSDAAAAFVLCNEHAMTQDKQVTPQFELLEWGCDLVPGTAEYMTFYAGVDGSSMSFALSMNLD
;
A
#
# COMPACT_ATOMS: atom_id res chain seq x y z
N MET A 1 22.24 10.61 38.00
CA MET A 1 21.31 9.93 37.08
C MET A 1 20.99 10.92 35.99
N GLN A 2 21.51 10.72 34.76
CA GLN A 2 21.18 11.57 33.65
C GLN A 2 19.71 11.30 33.35
N ASN A 3 18.86 12.35 33.31
CA ASN A 3 17.53 12.29 32.76
C ASN A 3 17.66 11.84 31.30
N SER A 4 17.47 10.57 31.04
CA SER A 4 17.34 10.07 29.67
C SER A 4 15.96 10.53 29.19
N SER A 5 15.91 11.69 28.55
CA SER A 5 14.73 12.06 27.76
C SER A 5 14.47 10.94 26.74
N ALA A 6 13.20 10.66 26.47
CA ALA A 6 12.82 9.71 25.44
C ALA A 6 13.49 10.11 24.10
N PRO A 7 13.85 9.14 23.23
CA PRO A 7 14.41 9.44 21.92
C PRO A 7 13.47 10.35 21.13
N ALA A 8 13.99 11.43 20.57
CA ALA A 8 13.21 12.32 19.72
C ALA A 8 13.23 11.80 18.27
N LEU A 9 12.05 11.56 17.70
CA LEU A 9 11.86 10.99 16.38
C LEU A 9 11.12 12.00 15.49
N TYR A 10 11.59 12.17 14.27
CA TYR A 10 11.08 13.19 13.36
C TYR A 10 10.77 12.62 11.99
N ILE A 11 9.58 12.91 11.46
CA ILE A 11 9.27 12.76 10.05
C ILE A 11 9.82 14.00 9.36
N THR A 12 10.76 13.79 8.43
CA THR A 12 11.49 14.86 7.75
C THR A 12 11.09 15.06 6.31
N GLY A 13 10.43 14.08 5.72
CA GLY A 13 9.92 14.19 4.35
C GLY A 13 8.81 13.20 4.07
N LEU A 14 7.87 13.63 3.23
CA LEU A 14 6.71 12.88 2.77
C LEU A 14 6.68 12.84 1.25
N GLY A 15 6.15 11.76 0.67
CA GLY A 15 5.99 11.65 -0.76
C GLY A 15 4.83 10.74 -1.11
N SER A 16 4.05 11.13 -2.10
CA SER A 16 3.00 10.29 -2.66
C SER A 16 3.08 10.29 -4.18
N GLN A 17 2.69 9.18 -4.78
CA GLN A 17 2.59 9.04 -6.22
C GLN A 17 1.34 8.27 -6.59
N TYR A 18 0.54 8.92 -7.42
CA TYR A 18 -0.64 8.32 -8.04
C TYR A 18 -0.31 7.96 -9.50
N PRO A 19 -0.83 6.85 -10.03
CA PRO A 19 -0.72 6.52 -11.43
C PRO A 19 -1.56 7.47 -12.31
N PRO A 20 -1.32 7.48 -13.65
CA PRO A 20 -1.82 8.54 -14.51
C PRO A 20 -3.30 8.43 -14.89
N TYR A 21 -3.92 7.25 -14.74
CA TYR A 21 -5.30 7.07 -15.17
C TYR A 21 -6.25 7.32 -14.01
N LEU A 22 -7.33 8.05 -14.27
CA LEU A 22 -8.44 8.28 -13.34
C LEU A 22 -9.68 7.59 -13.91
N LEU A 23 -10.22 6.64 -13.15
CA LEU A 23 -11.37 5.82 -13.51
C LEU A 23 -12.59 6.30 -12.73
N GLY A 24 -13.65 6.72 -13.44
CA GLY A 24 -14.92 7.08 -12.84
C GLY A 24 -15.85 5.86 -12.66
N ALA A 25 -17.00 6.09 -12.04
CA ALA A 25 -17.99 5.03 -11.79
C ALA A 25 -18.43 4.34 -13.09
N LYS A 26 -18.60 5.10 -14.18
CA LYS A 26 -19.01 4.57 -15.50
C LYS A 26 -17.98 3.61 -16.11
N ASP A 27 -16.71 3.74 -15.80
CA ASP A 27 -15.68 2.84 -16.34
C ASP A 27 -15.85 1.43 -15.77
N LEU A 28 -16.18 1.31 -14.47
CA LEU A 28 -16.47 0.03 -13.85
C LEU A 28 -17.79 -0.56 -14.34
N ASP A 29 -18.84 0.27 -14.50
CA ASP A 29 -20.12 -0.16 -15.08
C ASP A 29 -19.92 -0.76 -16.48
N ASN A 30 -19.14 -0.10 -17.34
CA ASN A 30 -18.84 -0.55 -18.69
C ASN A 30 -18.03 -1.86 -18.71
N LEU A 31 -17.05 -1.99 -17.81
CA LEU A 31 -16.27 -3.21 -17.67
C LEU A 31 -17.15 -4.38 -17.22
N ALA A 32 -18.00 -4.16 -16.21
CA ALA A 32 -18.91 -5.17 -15.69
C ALA A 32 -19.89 -5.64 -16.78
N ALA A 33 -20.56 -4.71 -17.47
CA ALA A 33 -21.53 -5.03 -18.53
C ALA A 33 -20.93 -5.79 -19.71
N ARG A 34 -19.62 -5.68 -19.92
CA ARG A 34 -18.95 -6.38 -21.04
C ARG A 34 -18.69 -7.86 -20.77
N PHE A 35 -18.44 -8.26 -19.51
CA PHE A 35 -17.91 -9.58 -19.18
C PHE A 35 -18.77 -10.36 -18.19
N TYR A 36 -19.72 -9.73 -17.51
CA TYR A 36 -20.45 -10.31 -16.41
C TYR A 36 -21.96 -10.07 -16.54
N ASP A 37 -22.73 -10.94 -15.92
CA ASP A 37 -24.18 -10.77 -15.82
C ASP A 37 -24.52 -9.71 -14.77
N VAL A 38 -24.77 -8.49 -15.24
CA VAL A 38 -25.10 -7.34 -14.37
C VAL A 38 -26.45 -7.48 -13.64
N THR A 39 -27.23 -8.53 -13.94
CA THR A 39 -28.47 -8.83 -13.22
C THR A 39 -28.26 -9.61 -11.94
N ARG A 40 -27.06 -10.18 -11.73
CA ARG A 40 -26.71 -10.94 -10.53
C ARG A 40 -26.69 -10.07 -9.29
N PRO A 41 -27.19 -10.58 -8.14
CA PRO A 41 -27.30 -9.79 -6.90
C PRO A 41 -26.00 -9.13 -6.46
N GLY A 42 -24.89 -9.88 -6.43
CA GLY A 42 -23.60 -9.36 -6.00
C GLY A 42 -23.03 -8.29 -6.97
N ILE A 43 -23.20 -8.44 -8.29
CA ILE A 43 -22.80 -7.39 -9.25
C ILE A 43 -23.66 -6.14 -9.06
N LYS A 44 -24.97 -6.28 -8.89
CA LYS A 44 -25.85 -5.13 -8.60
C LYS A 44 -25.40 -4.38 -7.35
N LYS A 45 -25.09 -5.08 -6.28
CA LYS A 45 -24.59 -4.49 -5.03
C LYS A 45 -23.27 -3.76 -5.26
N LEU A 46 -22.30 -4.40 -5.92
CA LEU A 46 -20.99 -3.80 -6.21
C LEU A 46 -21.16 -2.51 -7.02
N LEU A 47 -21.95 -2.52 -8.10
CA LEU A 47 -22.18 -1.34 -8.94
C LEU A 47 -23.00 -0.26 -8.22
N GLN A 48 -23.92 -0.63 -7.34
CA GLN A 48 -24.63 0.32 -6.47
C GLN A 48 -23.65 1.02 -5.53
N VAL A 49 -22.81 0.25 -4.82
CA VAL A 49 -21.77 0.81 -3.94
C VAL A 49 -20.84 1.74 -4.73
N ASN A 50 -20.38 1.30 -5.92
CA ASN A 50 -19.53 2.12 -6.79
C ASN A 50 -20.10 3.52 -7.11
N ARG A 51 -21.44 3.64 -7.19
CA ARG A 51 -22.14 4.92 -7.49
C ARG A 51 -22.44 5.74 -6.23
N THR A 52 -22.44 5.14 -5.04
CA THR A 52 -22.92 5.77 -3.80
C THR A 52 -21.85 5.98 -2.74
N THR A 53 -20.61 5.51 -2.96
CA THR A 53 -19.49 5.67 -1.99
C THR A 53 -19.03 7.11 -1.79
N GLY A 54 -19.38 8.05 -2.68
CA GLY A 54 -18.77 9.37 -2.71
C GLY A 54 -17.35 9.41 -3.30
N ILE A 55 -16.85 8.29 -3.85
CA ILE A 55 -15.55 8.22 -4.54
C ILE A 55 -15.79 8.55 -6.01
N ASP A 56 -15.44 9.76 -6.44
CA ASP A 56 -15.65 10.22 -7.81
C ASP A 56 -14.74 9.51 -8.80
N THR A 57 -13.46 9.35 -8.44
CA THR A 57 -12.46 8.72 -9.31
C THR A 57 -11.53 7.81 -8.52
N ARG A 58 -10.96 6.82 -9.21
CA ARG A 58 -9.93 5.91 -8.71
C ARG A 58 -8.72 5.99 -9.60
N SER A 59 -7.55 6.23 -9.00
CA SER A 59 -6.30 6.19 -9.73
C SER A 59 -5.95 4.74 -10.12
N ALA A 60 -5.43 4.55 -11.33
CA ALA A 60 -5.13 3.24 -11.87
C ALA A 60 -3.85 3.25 -12.72
N VAL A 61 -3.08 2.17 -12.63
CA VAL A 61 -1.89 1.97 -13.49
C VAL A 61 -2.26 1.73 -14.95
N ARG A 62 -3.48 1.28 -15.21
CA ARG A 62 -4.05 1.08 -16.56
C ARG A 62 -5.53 1.40 -16.60
N PRO A 63 -6.06 1.86 -17.73
CA PRO A 63 -7.51 2.01 -17.90
C PRO A 63 -8.18 0.63 -17.97
N TYR A 64 -9.40 0.50 -17.49
CA TYR A 64 -10.14 -0.79 -17.50
C TYR A 64 -10.27 -1.41 -18.89
N LYS A 65 -10.32 -0.58 -19.95
CA LYS A 65 -10.30 -1.07 -21.33
C LYS A 65 -9.06 -1.92 -21.68
N ALA A 66 -7.94 -1.70 -21.01
CA ALA A 66 -6.74 -2.51 -21.22
C ALA A 66 -6.85 -3.91 -20.60
N PHE A 67 -7.71 -4.08 -19.58
CA PHE A 67 -8.05 -5.40 -19.02
C PHE A 67 -9.19 -6.09 -19.78
N ALA A 68 -9.79 -5.39 -20.74
CA ALA A 68 -10.92 -5.87 -21.52
C ALA A 68 -10.51 -6.66 -22.78
N THR A 69 -9.23 -6.90 -22.98
CA THR A 69 -8.72 -7.64 -24.16
C THR A 69 -8.65 -9.15 -23.94
N GLN A 70 -8.72 -9.60 -22.68
CA GLN A 70 -8.62 -11.02 -22.32
C GLN A 70 -10.00 -11.54 -21.88
N THR A 71 -10.29 -12.80 -22.20
CA THR A 71 -11.54 -13.48 -21.79
C THR A 71 -11.54 -13.73 -20.28
N ASP A 72 -10.40 -14.19 -19.75
CA ASP A 72 -10.23 -14.55 -18.34
C ASP A 72 -9.65 -13.39 -17.50
N PRO A 73 -9.89 -13.37 -16.19
CA PRO A 73 -9.17 -12.48 -15.27
C PRO A 73 -7.66 -12.71 -15.35
N PRO A 74 -6.84 -11.68 -15.08
CA PRO A 74 -5.38 -11.83 -15.08
C PRO A 74 -4.92 -12.88 -14.07
N SER A 75 -3.95 -13.69 -14.46
CA SER A 75 -3.30 -14.65 -13.56
C SER A 75 -2.47 -13.95 -12.47
N ILE A 76 -2.14 -14.67 -11.40
CA ILE A 76 -1.20 -14.18 -10.36
C ILE A 76 0.13 -13.74 -10.99
N SER A 77 0.64 -14.47 -11.98
CA SER A 77 1.88 -14.13 -12.67
C SER A 77 1.79 -12.79 -13.40
N GLU A 78 0.67 -12.53 -14.07
CA GLU A 78 0.43 -11.25 -14.75
C GLU A 78 0.29 -10.10 -13.74
N ILE A 79 -0.42 -10.33 -12.63
CA ILE A 79 -0.54 -9.35 -11.53
C ILE A 79 0.84 -9.04 -10.92
N ASP A 80 1.67 -10.07 -10.67
CA ASP A 80 3.04 -9.90 -10.19
C ASP A 80 3.89 -9.08 -11.18
N GLN A 81 3.80 -9.37 -12.47
CA GLN A 81 4.51 -8.61 -13.50
C GLN A 81 4.09 -7.14 -13.53
N PHE A 82 2.80 -6.85 -13.44
CA PHE A 82 2.30 -5.48 -13.33
C PHE A 82 2.86 -4.76 -12.12
N PHE A 83 2.85 -5.41 -10.97
CA PHE A 83 3.36 -4.81 -9.74
C PHE A 83 4.87 -4.54 -9.83
N ARG A 84 5.65 -5.51 -10.32
CA ARG A 84 7.10 -5.38 -10.47
C ARG A 84 7.52 -4.28 -11.45
N GLN A 85 6.66 -3.96 -12.41
CA GLN A 85 6.87 -2.85 -13.35
C GLN A 85 6.28 -1.55 -12.78
N ALA A 86 4.97 -1.42 -12.77
CA ALA A 86 4.27 -0.17 -12.45
C ALA A 86 4.29 0.15 -10.94
N GLY A 87 4.09 -0.83 -10.07
CA GLY A 87 4.08 -0.61 -8.62
C GLY A 87 5.45 -0.21 -8.08
N VAL A 88 6.50 -0.88 -8.55
CA VAL A 88 7.89 -0.51 -8.18
C VAL A 88 8.22 0.90 -8.66
N ASP A 89 7.79 1.31 -9.86
CA ASP A 89 8.02 2.66 -10.36
C ASP A 89 7.27 3.73 -9.58
N LEU A 90 6.02 3.45 -9.18
CA LEU A 90 5.26 4.33 -8.30
C LEU A 90 5.94 4.48 -6.93
N ALA A 91 6.37 3.38 -6.33
CA ALA A 91 7.06 3.39 -5.04
C ALA A 91 8.38 4.19 -5.12
N VAL A 92 9.16 4.00 -6.18
CA VAL A 92 10.40 4.77 -6.41
C VAL A 92 10.10 6.26 -6.49
N GLN A 93 9.08 6.67 -7.25
CA GLN A 93 8.72 8.08 -7.38
C GLN A 93 8.22 8.69 -6.05
N ALA A 94 7.42 7.95 -5.27
CA ALA A 94 7.02 8.37 -3.93
C ALA A 94 8.24 8.54 -3.00
N CYS A 95 9.14 7.55 -3.00
CA CYS A 95 10.39 7.62 -2.24
C CYS A 95 11.27 8.81 -2.63
N GLN A 96 11.42 9.06 -3.93
CA GLN A 96 12.20 10.21 -4.42
C GLN A 96 11.63 11.54 -3.92
N LYS A 97 10.31 11.70 -3.92
CA LYS A 97 9.65 12.90 -3.38
C LYS A 97 9.93 13.06 -1.88
N ALA A 98 9.78 11.99 -1.10
CA ALA A 98 10.08 12.01 0.32
C ALA A 98 11.56 12.34 0.63
N LEU A 99 12.49 11.79 -0.14
CA LEU A 99 13.93 12.08 -0.02
C LEU A 99 14.26 13.52 -0.37
N ILE A 100 13.64 14.06 -1.44
CA ILE A 100 13.81 15.47 -1.86
C ILE A 100 13.31 16.40 -0.77
N GLU A 101 12.10 16.18 -0.23
CA GLU A 101 11.53 17.00 0.83
C GLU A 101 12.36 16.92 2.12
N ALA A 102 12.89 15.73 2.44
CA ALA A 102 13.78 15.53 3.58
C ALA A 102 15.16 16.17 3.41
N HIS A 103 15.55 16.59 2.22
CA HIS A 103 16.92 16.98 1.87
C HIS A 103 17.97 15.90 2.20
N ILE A 104 17.60 14.61 2.02
CA ILE A 104 18.46 13.45 2.31
C ILE A 104 18.78 12.73 1.01
N ALA A 105 20.07 12.52 0.77
CA ALA A 105 20.52 11.74 -0.38
C ALA A 105 20.24 10.24 -0.14
N PRO A 106 19.94 9.46 -1.21
CA PRO A 106 19.71 8.01 -1.08
C PRO A 106 20.85 7.27 -0.36
N GLN A 107 22.09 7.71 -0.53
CA GLN A 107 23.27 7.10 0.08
C GLN A 107 23.36 7.31 1.60
N GLN A 108 22.58 8.21 2.17
CA GLN A 108 22.52 8.49 3.62
C GLN A 108 21.48 7.61 4.32
N ILE A 109 20.62 6.91 3.57
CA ILE A 109 19.60 6.02 4.14
C ILE A 109 20.26 4.83 4.83
N THR A 110 19.86 4.58 6.05
CA THR A 110 20.38 3.49 6.90
C THR A 110 19.47 2.26 6.88
N HIS A 111 18.15 2.48 6.80
CA HIS A 111 17.16 1.42 6.82
C HIS A 111 16.05 1.71 5.80
N THR A 112 15.44 0.65 5.27
CA THR A 112 14.19 0.75 4.51
C THR A 112 13.14 -0.18 5.09
N ILE A 113 11.88 0.26 5.04
CA ILE A 113 10.74 -0.56 5.44
C ILE A 113 9.68 -0.45 4.35
N GLY A 114 9.47 -1.53 3.61
CA GLY A 114 8.40 -1.64 2.63
C GLY A 114 7.17 -2.34 3.22
N VAL A 115 5.98 -2.05 2.69
CA VAL A 115 4.76 -2.81 2.97
C VAL A 115 3.88 -2.88 1.73
N THR A 116 3.33 -4.04 1.47
CA THR A 116 2.28 -4.26 0.46
C THR A 116 1.47 -5.51 0.80
N CYS A 117 0.20 -5.54 0.39
CA CYS A 117 -0.63 -6.75 0.38
C CYS A 117 -0.97 -7.20 -1.05
N THR A 118 -0.58 -6.44 -2.08
CA THR A 118 -0.90 -6.73 -3.48
C THR A 118 0.26 -7.34 -4.28
N ASN A 119 1.38 -7.66 -3.62
CA ASN A 119 2.49 -8.39 -4.22
C ASN A 119 3.21 -9.25 -3.17
N GLN A 120 3.61 -10.48 -3.54
CA GLN A 120 4.30 -11.43 -2.66
C GLN A 120 5.52 -12.06 -3.33
N GLY A 121 6.05 -11.46 -4.39
CA GLY A 121 7.20 -12.01 -5.11
C GLY A 121 8.51 -12.00 -4.31
N ASN A 122 9.42 -12.93 -4.64
CA ASN A 122 10.80 -12.94 -4.14
C ASN A 122 11.78 -12.82 -5.32
N PRO A 123 12.77 -11.87 -5.32
CA PRO A 123 12.99 -10.89 -4.26
C PRO A 123 11.79 -9.94 -4.09
N GLY A 124 11.57 -9.45 -2.85
CA GLY A 124 10.51 -8.52 -2.53
C GLY A 124 10.64 -7.18 -3.26
N TYR A 125 9.53 -6.47 -3.38
CA TYR A 125 9.55 -5.19 -4.09
C TYR A 125 10.42 -4.13 -3.39
N ASP A 126 10.61 -4.24 -2.06
CA ASP A 126 11.54 -3.42 -1.29
C ASP A 126 12.98 -3.48 -1.84
N PHE A 127 13.42 -4.68 -2.24
CA PHE A 127 14.71 -4.86 -2.90
C PHE A 127 14.76 -4.16 -4.27
N LEU A 128 13.69 -4.28 -5.05
CA LEU A 128 13.62 -3.66 -6.38
C LEU A 128 13.63 -2.13 -6.28
N VAL A 129 12.92 -1.57 -5.30
CA VAL A 129 12.92 -0.13 -4.99
C VAL A 129 14.30 0.32 -4.54
N ALA A 130 14.93 -0.39 -3.59
CA ALA A 130 16.27 -0.07 -3.09
C ALA A 130 17.31 -0.03 -4.23
N ARG A 131 17.26 -1.00 -5.14
CA ARG A 131 18.11 -1.05 -6.33
C ARG A 131 17.90 0.14 -7.26
N LYS A 132 16.64 0.48 -7.58
CA LYS A 132 16.34 1.61 -8.48
C LYS A 132 16.72 2.97 -7.89
N LEU A 133 16.65 3.10 -6.56
CA LEU A 133 17.09 4.29 -5.83
C LEU A 133 18.62 4.34 -5.64
N ASN A 134 19.37 3.31 -6.03
CA ASN A 134 20.80 3.17 -5.75
C ASN A 134 21.14 3.35 -4.26
N LEU A 135 20.34 2.74 -3.38
CA LEU A 135 20.62 2.76 -1.94
C LEU A 135 21.93 2.00 -1.63
N PRO A 136 22.59 2.31 -0.49
CA PRO A 136 23.84 1.65 -0.13
C PRO A 136 23.65 0.11 -0.02
N PRO A 137 24.65 -0.70 -0.38
CA PRO A 137 24.52 -2.15 -0.32
C PRO A 137 24.36 -2.70 1.11
N HIS A 138 24.72 -1.90 2.10
CA HIS A 138 24.60 -2.23 3.52
C HIS A 138 23.33 -1.68 4.17
N VAL A 139 22.40 -1.11 3.39
CA VAL A 139 21.10 -0.66 3.92
C VAL A 139 20.36 -1.85 4.53
N ASP A 140 19.90 -1.69 5.79
CA ASP A 140 19.07 -2.70 6.44
C ASP A 140 17.66 -2.63 5.88
N ARG A 141 17.10 -3.77 5.45
CA ARG A 141 15.83 -3.82 4.73
C ARG A 141 14.81 -4.71 5.45
N MET A 142 13.58 -4.22 5.54
CA MET A 142 12.44 -4.94 6.06
C MET A 142 11.27 -4.85 5.08
N LEU A 143 10.56 -5.94 4.89
CA LEU A 143 9.32 -5.98 4.12
C LEU A 143 8.21 -6.59 4.98
N LEU A 144 7.13 -5.84 5.17
CA LEU A 144 5.94 -6.29 5.91
C LEU A 144 4.88 -6.80 4.94
N HIS A 145 4.27 -7.93 5.32
CA HIS A 145 3.11 -8.51 4.66
C HIS A 145 2.03 -8.88 5.69
N GLY A 146 0.82 -9.13 5.22
CA GLY A 146 -0.28 -9.62 6.06
C GLY A 146 -0.88 -8.60 7.02
N VAL A 147 -0.60 -7.31 6.81
CA VAL A 147 -1.13 -6.21 7.64
C VAL A 147 -2.22 -5.39 6.93
N GLY A 148 -2.44 -5.61 5.64
CA GLY A 148 -3.49 -4.97 4.85
C GLY A 148 -3.51 -3.44 4.98
N CYS A 149 -4.70 -2.87 5.18
CA CYS A 149 -4.92 -1.42 5.28
C CYS A 149 -4.17 -0.74 6.45
N ALA A 150 -3.75 -1.50 7.47
CA ALA A 150 -2.92 -1.00 8.56
C ALA A 150 -1.44 -0.85 8.18
N GLY A 151 -1.05 -1.17 6.93
CA GLY A 151 0.34 -1.21 6.48
C GLY A 151 1.09 0.10 6.72
N GLY A 152 0.49 1.24 6.37
CA GLY A 152 1.11 2.56 6.56
C GLY A 152 1.48 2.85 8.02
N LEU A 153 0.56 2.60 8.95
CA LEU A 153 0.81 2.75 10.39
C LEU A 153 1.76 1.69 10.93
N SER A 154 1.73 0.48 10.37
CA SER A 154 2.64 -0.60 10.77
C SER A 154 4.10 -0.29 10.42
N ILE A 155 4.38 0.27 9.23
CA ILE A 155 5.73 0.71 8.88
C ILE A 155 6.18 1.93 9.68
N LEU A 156 5.27 2.83 10.05
CA LEU A 156 5.57 3.95 10.94
C LEU A 156 6.00 3.45 12.32
N ARG A 157 5.25 2.53 12.91
CA ARG A 157 5.59 1.88 14.18
C ARG A 157 6.95 1.17 14.10
N ALA A 158 7.17 0.37 13.05
CA ALA A 158 8.45 -0.32 12.87
C ALA A 158 9.62 0.67 12.72
N ALA A 159 9.43 1.75 11.97
CA ALA A 159 10.43 2.80 11.83
C ALA A 159 10.75 3.47 13.18
N ALA A 160 9.72 3.79 13.97
CA ALA A 160 9.89 4.38 15.29
C ALA A 160 10.67 3.46 16.24
N GLN A 161 10.37 2.15 16.25
CA GLN A 161 11.08 1.17 17.07
C GLN A 161 12.55 1.01 16.66
N ILE A 162 12.83 0.95 15.35
CA ILE A 162 14.21 0.88 14.82
C ILE A 162 14.98 2.15 15.18
N ALA A 163 14.38 3.33 14.95
CA ALA A 163 15.00 4.62 15.23
C ALA A 163 15.29 4.79 16.74
N GLY A 164 14.32 4.44 17.60
CA GLY A 164 14.52 4.43 19.05
C GLY A 164 15.62 3.48 19.50
N GLY A 165 15.67 2.26 18.93
CA GLY A 165 16.76 1.32 19.19
C GLY A 165 18.14 1.83 18.73
N ALA A 166 18.19 2.59 17.63
CA ALA A 166 19.42 3.25 17.18
C ALA A 166 19.83 4.39 18.13
N SER A 167 18.86 5.18 18.63
CA SER A 167 19.10 6.25 19.61
C SER A 167 19.74 5.73 20.89
N LEU A 168 19.27 4.61 21.42
CA LEU A 168 19.88 3.97 22.59
C LEU A 168 21.37 3.61 22.37
N ARG A 169 21.74 3.33 21.12
CA ARG A 169 23.13 3.04 20.71
C ARG A 169 23.90 4.28 20.25
N ARG A 170 23.28 5.46 20.36
CA ARG A 170 23.83 6.75 19.89
C ARG A 170 24.22 6.72 18.41
N LYS A 171 23.45 6.00 17.59
CA LYS A 171 23.67 5.89 16.13
C LYS A 171 22.63 6.71 15.37
N PRO A 172 23.01 7.38 14.30
CA PRO A 172 22.04 8.03 13.44
C PRO A 172 21.19 6.99 12.71
N ALA A 173 19.89 7.23 12.65
CA ALA A 173 18.95 6.47 11.86
C ALA A 173 18.24 7.39 10.88
N ARG A 174 18.30 7.05 9.60
CA ARG A 174 17.56 7.67 8.50
C ARG A 174 16.80 6.55 7.79
N ILE A 175 15.52 6.47 8.07
CA ILE A 175 14.66 5.36 7.67
C ILE A 175 13.75 5.82 6.55
N LEU A 176 13.84 5.20 5.38
CA LEU A 176 12.92 5.38 4.26
C LEU A 176 11.85 4.29 4.35
N ALA A 177 10.63 4.68 4.71
CA ALA A 177 9.51 3.78 4.78
C ALA A 177 8.51 4.06 3.65
N PHE A 178 7.95 3.01 3.03
CA PHE A 178 7.08 3.16 1.86
C PHE A 178 6.06 2.04 1.73
N ALA A 179 4.89 2.42 1.22
CA ALA A 179 3.79 1.52 0.88
C ALA A 179 3.46 1.66 -0.59
N CYS A 180 3.08 0.57 -1.23
CA CYS A 180 2.54 0.58 -2.59
C CYS A 180 1.48 -0.49 -2.72
N GLU A 181 0.31 -0.10 -3.24
CA GLU A 181 -0.77 -1.03 -3.51
C GLU A 181 -1.29 -0.85 -4.94
N LEU A 182 -1.43 -1.96 -5.67
CA LEU A 182 -2.08 -2.01 -6.97
C LEU A 182 -3.34 -2.88 -6.88
N CYS A 183 -4.47 -2.23 -6.65
CA CYS A 183 -5.76 -2.91 -6.51
C CYS A 183 -6.48 -3.10 -7.85
N THR A 184 -6.27 -2.18 -8.82
CA THR A 184 -6.99 -2.21 -10.09
C THR A 184 -6.71 -3.44 -10.96
N PRO A 185 -5.53 -4.10 -10.95
CA PRO A 185 -5.32 -5.37 -11.66
C PRO A 185 -6.25 -6.49 -11.19
N ASN A 186 -6.73 -6.43 -9.94
CA ASN A 186 -7.63 -7.44 -9.36
C ASN A 186 -9.13 -7.17 -9.65
N VAL A 187 -9.48 -6.10 -10.35
CA VAL A 187 -10.88 -5.72 -10.58
C VAL A 187 -11.71 -6.84 -11.22
N ARG A 188 -11.14 -7.60 -12.16
CA ARG A 188 -11.81 -8.70 -12.82
C ARG A 188 -12.08 -9.89 -11.88
N HIS A 189 -11.18 -10.17 -10.97
CA HIS A 189 -11.41 -11.17 -9.91
C HIS A 189 -12.53 -10.73 -8.96
N CYS A 190 -12.53 -9.45 -8.55
CA CYS A 190 -13.61 -8.91 -7.71
C CYS A 190 -14.99 -9.02 -8.40
N LEU A 191 -15.07 -8.68 -9.69
CA LEU A 191 -16.30 -8.82 -10.47
C LEU A 191 -16.73 -10.28 -10.62
N SER A 192 -15.79 -11.21 -10.91
CA SER A 192 -16.08 -12.64 -11.00
C SER A 192 -16.63 -13.19 -9.69
N MET A 193 -16.08 -12.79 -8.56
CA MET A 193 -16.57 -13.18 -7.23
C MET A 193 -17.94 -12.58 -6.94
N ALA A 194 -18.16 -11.30 -7.25
CA ALA A 194 -19.44 -10.66 -7.09
C ALA A 194 -20.53 -11.36 -7.94
N GLU A 195 -20.19 -11.78 -9.17
CA GLU A 195 -21.12 -12.51 -10.04
C GLU A 195 -21.54 -13.87 -9.44
N ARG A 196 -20.61 -14.57 -8.78
CA ARG A 196 -20.89 -15.87 -8.15
C ARG A 196 -21.68 -15.72 -6.83
N SER A 197 -21.63 -14.55 -6.20
CA SER A 197 -22.34 -14.31 -4.94
C SER A 197 -23.86 -14.22 -5.17
N MET A 198 -24.60 -15.10 -4.50
CA MET A 198 -26.07 -15.08 -4.47
C MET A 198 -26.61 -14.19 -3.36
N ASP A 199 -25.78 -13.87 -2.37
CA ASP A 199 -26.10 -12.97 -1.25
C ASP A 199 -25.45 -11.60 -1.53
N SER A 200 -26.28 -10.57 -1.63
CA SER A 200 -25.83 -9.19 -1.86
C SER A 200 -24.98 -8.65 -0.72
N ASP A 201 -25.21 -9.12 0.51
CA ASP A 201 -24.52 -8.61 1.70
C ASP A 201 -23.12 -9.22 1.87
N GLN A 202 -22.87 -10.36 1.20
CA GLN A 202 -21.56 -10.99 1.10
C GLN A 202 -20.85 -10.73 -0.22
N ALA A 203 -21.33 -9.78 -1.01
CA ALA A 203 -20.73 -9.45 -2.28
C ALA A 203 -19.35 -8.81 -2.11
N ASN A 204 -18.36 -9.25 -2.92
CA ASN A 204 -17.07 -8.58 -2.97
C ASN A 204 -17.22 -7.19 -3.60
N ILE A 205 -17.01 -6.14 -2.82
CA ILE A 205 -17.15 -4.74 -3.24
C ILE A 205 -15.80 -4.03 -3.41
N ALA A 206 -14.67 -4.74 -3.30
CA ALA A 206 -13.33 -4.16 -3.32
C ALA A 206 -13.06 -3.32 -4.59
N ALA A 207 -13.55 -3.77 -5.76
CA ALA A 207 -13.42 -3.02 -7.01
C ALA A 207 -14.11 -1.65 -6.99
N ALA A 208 -15.11 -1.47 -6.12
CA ALA A 208 -15.81 -0.20 -5.94
C ALA A 208 -15.12 0.74 -4.95
N LEU A 209 -14.13 0.27 -4.17
CA LEU A 209 -13.52 1.03 -3.07
C LEU A 209 -12.06 1.39 -3.33
N PHE A 210 -11.26 0.45 -3.84
CA PHE A 210 -9.82 0.59 -3.88
C PHE A 210 -9.29 1.12 -5.21
N SER A 211 -8.12 1.77 -5.13
CA SER A 211 -7.37 2.32 -6.26
C SER A 211 -5.87 1.99 -6.10
N ASP A 212 -5.04 2.47 -7.02
CA ASP A 212 -3.61 2.25 -7.02
C ASP A 212 -2.90 3.50 -6.53
N ALA A 213 -1.92 3.33 -5.65
CA ALA A 213 -1.05 4.41 -5.20
C ALA A 213 0.21 3.91 -4.53
N ALA A 214 1.19 4.80 -4.39
CA ALA A 214 2.33 4.64 -3.50
C ALA A 214 2.52 5.87 -2.63
N ALA A 215 3.00 5.65 -1.40
CA ALA A 215 3.38 6.72 -0.48
C ALA A 215 4.66 6.34 0.26
N ALA A 216 5.43 7.34 0.69
CA ALA A 216 6.67 7.15 1.42
C ALA A 216 6.87 8.28 2.43
N PHE A 217 7.65 7.99 3.46
CA PHE A 217 8.16 9.01 4.39
C PHE A 217 9.61 8.70 4.77
N VAL A 218 10.31 9.74 5.21
CA VAL A 218 11.62 9.62 5.83
C VAL A 218 11.49 9.95 7.30
N LEU A 219 11.95 9.03 8.18
CA LEU A 219 12.00 9.20 9.62
C LEU A 219 13.44 9.24 10.09
N CYS A 220 13.79 10.28 10.87
CA CYS A 220 15.10 10.49 11.45
C CYS A 220 15.01 10.50 12.98
N ASN A 221 16.04 9.96 13.63
CA ASN A 221 16.24 10.17 15.07
C ASN A 221 17.07 11.44 15.34
N GLU A 222 17.17 11.85 16.59
CA GLU A 222 17.91 13.05 17.03
C GLU A 222 19.39 13.01 16.62
N HIS A 223 19.99 11.81 16.56
CA HIS A 223 21.40 11.66 16.15
C HIS A 223 21.60 11.90 14.65
N ALA A 224 20.62 11.55 13.82
CA ALA A 224 20.65 11.88 12.39
C ALA A 224 20.45 13.38 12.18
N MET A 225 19.52 13.99 12.92
CA MET A 225 19.24 15.43 12.86
C MET A 225 20.44 16.30 13.25
N THR A 226 21.25 15.87 14.21
CA THR A 226 22.45 16.60 14.63
C THR A 226 23.59 16.56 13.60
N GLN A 227 23.64 15.53 12.76
CA GLN A 227 24.65 15.39 11.72
C GLN A 227 24.37 16.20 10.46
N ASP A 228 23.10 16.51 10.22
CA ASP A 228 22.67 17.13 8.97
C ASP A 228 21.77 18.34 9.26
N LYS A 229 22.40 19.51 9.31
CA LYS A 229 21.72 20.77 9.64
C LYS A 229 20.74 21.27 8.57
N GLN A 230 20.74 20.68 7.37
CA GLN A 230 19.81 21.03 6.30
C GLN A 230 18.48 20.27 6.43
N VAL A 231 18.46 19.17 7.18
CA VAL A 231 17.25 18.40 7.44
C VAL A 231 16.39 19.14 8.46
N THR A 232 15.16 19.45 8.05
CA THR A 232 14.18 20.09 8.93
C THR A 232 13.04 19.14 9.22
N PRO A 233 12.59 19.01 10.49
CA PRO A 233 11.45 18.15 10.81
C PRO A 233 10.17 18.77 10.27
N GLN A 234 9.33 17.94 9.62
CA GLN A 234 7.95 18.29 9.28
C GLN A 234 7.02 18.00 10.47
N PHE A 235 7.28 16.87 11.15
CA PHE A 235 6.52 16.45 12.33
C PHE A 235 7.46 15.78 13.32
N GLU A 236 7.18 15.98 14.62
CA GLU A 236 7.73 15.17 15.68
C GLU A 236 6.78 14.01 15.98
N LEU A 237 7.30 12.79 16.04
CA LEU A 237 6.53 11.60 16.37
C LEU A 237 6.56 11.37 17.88
N LEU A 238 5.47 11.69 18.56
CA LEU A 238 5.37 11.62 20.02
C LEU A 238 4.96 10.25 20.53
N GLU A 239 3.97 9.63 19.85
CA GLU A 239 3.39 8.35 20.26
C GLU A 239 3.04 7.48 19.05
N TRP A 240 3.08 6.19 19.24
CA TRP A 240 2.61 5.20 18.27
C TRP A 240 2.08 3.96 18.99
N GLY A 241 1.07 3.33 18.44
CA GLY A 241 0.46 2.14 19.03
C GLY A 241 -0.23 1.29 17.98
N CYS A 242 -0.64 0.13 18.40
CA CYS A 242 -1.47 -0.78 17.61
C CYS A 242 -2.21 -1.71 18.56
N ASP A 243 -3.53 -1.65 18.51
CA ASP A 243 -4.41 -2.54 19.27
C ASP A 243 -5.21 -3.42 18.32
N LEU A 244 -5.50 -4.62 18.75
CA LEU A 244 -6.40 -5.52 18.07
C LEU A 244 -7.81 -5.35 18.63
N VAL A 245 -8.78 -5.10 17.75
CA VAL A 245 -10.19 -5.07 18.17
C VAL A 245 -10.68 -6.50 18.30
N PRO A 246 -11.05 -6.97 19.50
CA PRO A 246 -11.49 -8.34 19.70
C PRO A 246 -12.76 -8.67 18.89
N GLY A 247 -12.82 -9.89 18.34
CA GLY A 247 -14.01 -10.37 17.62
C GLY A 247 -14.18 -9.86 16.20
N THR A 248 -13.20 -9.13 15.63
CA THR A 248 -13.31 -8.52 14.29
C THR A 248 -12.47 -9.19 13.20
N ALA A 249 -11.87 -10.33 13.49
CA ALA A 249 -10.94 -11.00 12.57
C ALA A 249 -11.56 -11.30 11.18
N GLU A 250 -12.87 -11.58 11.14
CA GLU A 250 -13.58 -11.95 9.91
C GLU A 250 -14.26 -10.76 9.20
N TYR A 251 -14.13 -9.52 9.73
CA TYR A 251 -14.82 -8.37 9.14
C TYR A 251 -14.22 -7.91 7.83
N MET A 252 -12.91 -8.05 7.68
CA MET A 252 -12.21 -7.80 6.42
C MET A 252 -11.11 -8.84 6.25
N THR A 253 -11.25 -9.69 5.25
CA THR A 253 -10.31 -10.78 5.01
C THR A 253 -9.83 -10.78 3.56
N PHE A 254 -8.63 -11.31 3.38
CA PHE A 254 -7.98 -11.43 2.09
C PHE A 254 -7.34 -12.82 2.01
N TYR A 255 -7.82 -13.63 1.07
CA TYR A 255 -7.34 -15.01 0.90
C TYR A 255 -6.77 -15.22 -0.50
N ALA A 256 -5.68 -15.98 -0.59
CA ALA A 256 -5.23 -16.54 -1.85
C ALA A 256 -6.21 -17.65 -2.27
N GLY A 257 -6.73 -17.59 -3.48
CA GLY A 257 -7.62 -18.62 -4.01
C GLY A 257 -6.93 -19.92 -4.34
N VAL A 258 -7.71 -21.02 -4.38
CA VAL A 258 -7.21 -22.39 -4.64
C VAL A 258 -6.61 -22.53 -6.04
N ASP A 259 -7.10 -21.78 -7.02
CA ASP A 259 -6.60 -21.70 -8.40
C ASP A 259 -5.42 -20.73 -8.56
N GLY A 260 -4.93 -20.18 -7.45
CA GLY A 260 -3.82 -19.24 -7.43
C GLY A 260 -4.15 -17.85 -8.00
N SER A 261 -5.33 -17.67 -8.56
CA SER A 261 -5.75 -16.47 -9.29
C SER A 261 -6.71 -15.57 -8.52
N SER A 262 -7.18 -15.96 -7.34
CA SER A 262 -8.18 -15.19 -6.61
C SER A 262 -7.68 -14.74 -5.24
N MET A 263 -7.42 -13.45 -5.15
CA MET A 263 -7.44 -12.75 -3.88
C MET A 263 -8.89 -12.33 -3.62
N SER A 264 -9.55 -12.93 -2.63
CA SER A 264 -10.92 -12.57 -2.28
C SER A 264 -10.95 -11.58 -1.13
N PHE A 265 -11.65 -10.46 -1.33
CA PHE A 265 -12.03 -9.56 -0.24
C PHE A 265 -13.47 -9.90 0.15
N ALA A 266 -13.68 -10.53 1.28
CA ALA A 266 -14.98 -10.58 1.90
C ALA A 266 -15.07 -9.42 2.90
N LEU A 267 -15.83 -8.39 2.56
CA LEU A 267 -16.18 -7.32 3.50
C LEU A 267 -17.51 -7.73 4.15
N SER A 268 -17.47 -8.38 5.30
CA SER A 268 -18.65 -8.46 6.16
C SER A 268 -18.62 -7.23 7.08
N MET A 269 -19.30 -6.17 6.69
CA MET A 269 -19.56 -5.04 7.59
C MET A 269 -20.89 -5.30 8.31
N ASN A 270 -20.87 -6.03 9.40
CA ASN A 270 -21.88 -5.89 10.42
C ASN A 270 -21.38 -4.84 11.42
N LEU A 271 -21.69 -3.60 11.16
CA LEU A 271 -21.61 -2.52 12.14
C LEU A 271 -22.97 -2.47 12.82
N ASP A 272 -23.16 -3.24 13.91
CA ASP A 272 -24.20 -2.99 14.89
C ASP A 272 -23.79 -1.84 15.82
#